data_6594178e1a3998f8290281462d5d9ae6
#
_entry.id   6594178e1a3998f8290281462d5d9ae6
#
_cell.length_a   1.000
_cell.length_b   1.000
_cell.length_c   1.000
_cell.angle_alpha   90.00
_cell.angle_beta   90.00
_cell.angle_gamma   90.00
#
_symmetry.space_group_name_H-M   'P 1'
#
loop_
_entity.id
_entity.type
_entity.pdbx_description
1 polymer ?
#
loop_
_entity_poly.entity_id
_entity_poly.type
_entity_poly.pdbx_seq_one_letter_code
_entity_poly.pdbx_strand_id
1 'polypeptide(L)'
;VPAVDGNVLRVLARLWGDDSDILKDKTKKDMGRRIMEFMPEDRPGDFNQALIELGATVCVPNGQPLCDQCPWDTVCKAYKEDLIDQLPVKTPKKARRIEHKTVFLLECNDQIAIHKRGDKGLLAGLWEFPNEDKKMDAEDIKEWMAEHHMEDAKTKAAGKGKHIFSHVEWHMTGYAVSLEETDHM
;
A
#
# COMPACT_ATOMS: atom_id res chain seq x y z
N VAL A 1 25.70 6.59 -1.64
CA VAL A 1 24.88 5.47 -1.12
C VAL A 1 23.99 4.96 -2.25
N PRO A 2 23.94 3.64 -2.52
CA PRO A 2 23.12 3.09 -3.59
C PRO A 2 21.62 3.24 -3.27
N ALA A 3 20.83 3.61 -4.28
CA ALA A 3 19.38 3.59 -4.21
C ALA A 3 18.91 2.18 -4.56
N VAL A 4 18.47 1.40 -3.56
CA VAL A 4 18.05 0.00 -3.73
C VAL A 4 16.52 -0.09 -3.62
N ASP A 5 15.83 0.30 -4.69
CA ASP A 5 14.39 0.17 -4.82
C ASP A 5 13.97 -1.14 -5.50
N GLY A 6 12.68 -1.33 -5.74
CA GLY A 6 12.16 -2.53 -6.40
C GLY A 6 12.62 -2.71 -7.85
N ASN A 7 12.93 -1.62 -8.56
CA ASN A 7 13.45 -1.67 -9.92
C ASN A 7 14.90 -2.16 -9.91
N VAL A 8 15.72 -1.54 -9.06
CA VAL A 8 17.13 -1.90 -8.89
C VAL A 8 17.26 -3.36 -8.42
N LEU A 9 16.50 -3.78 -7.41
CA LEU A 9 16.53 -5.17 -6.93
C LEU A 9 16.20 -6.18 -8.04
N ARG A 10 15.23 -5.89 -8.91
CA ARG A 10 14.89 -6.75 -10.04
C ARG A 10 16.03 -6.82 -11.05
N VAL A 11 16.59 -5.68 -11.42
CA VAL A 11 17.71 -5.59 -12.34
C VAL A 11 18.89 -6.40 -11.81
N LEU A 12 19.28 -6.20 -10.55
CA LEU A 12 20.42 -6.89 -9.94
C LEU A 12 20.18 -8.40 -9.78
N ALA A 13 18.97 -8.81 -9.37
CA ALA A 13 18.61 -10.22 -9.28
C ALA A 13 18.78 -10.93 -10.64
N ARG A 14 18.31 -10.31 -11.71
CA ARG A 14 18.45 -10.85 -13.07
C ARG A 14 19.89 -10.79 -13.58
N LEU A 15 20.58 -9.67 -13.37
CA LEU A 15 21.99 -9.50 -13.80
C LEU A 15 22.90 -10.56 -13.19
N TRP A 16 22.74 -10.81 -11.89
CA TRP A 16 23.59 -11.77 -11.17
C TRP A 16 23.03 -13.19 -11.10
N GLY A 17 21.81 -13.43 -11.59
CA GLY A 17 21.11 -14.70 -11.45
C GLY A 17 20.86 -15.06 -9.99
N ASP A 18 20.55 -14.04 -9.16
CA ASP A 18 20.37 -14.22 -7.71
C ASP A 18 18.92 -14.58 -7.42
N ASP A 19 18.71 -15.80 -6.90
CA ASP A 19 17.42 -16.37 -6.52
C ASP A 19 16.97 -16.03 -5.09
N SER A 20 17.73 -15.20 -4.39
CA SER A 20 17.35 -14.72 -3.07
C SER A 20 16.09 -13.87 -3.13
N ASP A 21 15.18 -14.05 -2.14
CA ASP A 21 13.96 -13.26 -2.07
C ASP A 21 14.28 -11.77 -1.88
N ILE A 22 13.96 -10.96 -2.89
CA ILE A 22 14.22 -9.52 -2.90
C ILE A 22 13.39 -8.72 -1.90
N LEU A 23 12.39 -9.31 -1.26
CA LEU A 23 11.60 -8.67 -0.21
C LEU A 23 12.29 -8.73 1.17
N LYS A 24 13.29 -9.60 1.34
CA LYS A 24 14.05 -9.72 2.60
C LYS A 24 15.04 -8.58 2.76
N ASP A 25 15.08 -7.98 3.93
CA ASP A 25 16.02 -6.89 4.25
C ASP A 25 17.48 -7.31 4.14
N LYS A 26 17.80 -8.57 4.44
CA LYS A 26 19.15 -9.12 4.23
C LYS A 26 19.54 -9.04 2.76
N THR A 27 18.68 -9.52 1.85
CA THR A 27 18.93 -9.49 0.38
C THR A 27 19.14 -8.06 -0.11
N LYS A 28 18.30 -7.11 0.34
CA LYS A 28 18.44 -5.68 -0.02
C LYS A 28 19.79 -5.12 0.43
N LYS A 29 20.20 -5.41 1.67
CA LYS A 29 21.48 -4.96 2.22
C LYS A 29 22.68 -5.58 1.47
N ASP A 30 22.60 -6.86 1.15
CA ASP A 30 23.68 -7.57 0.45
C ASP A 30 23.79 -7.09 -1.00
N MET A 31 22.69 -6.92 -1.73
CA MET A 31 22.69 -6.33 -3.07
C MET A 31 23.19 -4.87 -3.05
N GLY A 32 22.76 -4.07 -2.07
CA GLY A 32 23.23 -2.69 -1.89
C GLY A 32 24.74 -2.61 -1.63
N ARG A 33 25.30 -3.52 -0.83
CA ARG A 33 26.73 -3.59 -0.60
C ARG A 33 27.49 -3.99 -1.86
N ARG A 34 27.02 -4.99 -2.56
CA ARG A 34 27.65 -5.48 -3.78
C ARG A 34 27.63 -4.46 -4.91
N ILE A 35 26.56 -3.70 -5.10
CA ILE A 35 26.49 -2.70 -6.16
C ILE A 35 27.36 -1.47 -5.86
N MET A 36 27.68 -1.19 -4.59
CA MET A 36 28.62 -0.10 -4.23
C MET A 36 30.00 -0.29 -4.83
N GLU A 37 30.45 -1.52 -5.04
CA GLU A 37 31.75 -1.82 -5.65
C GLU A 37 31.85 -1.36 -7.10
N PHE A 38 30.73 -1.14 -7.75
CA PHE A 38 30.63 -0.69 -9.14
C PHE A 38 30.21 0.78 -9.29
N MET A 39 29.91 1.45 -8.17
CA MET A 39 29.44 2.82 -8.19
C MET A 39 30.58 3.80 -8.46
N PRO A 40 30.48 4.66 -9.50
CA PRO A 40 31.50 5.66 -9.77
C PRO A 40 31.52 6.72 -8.66
N GLU A 41 32.74 7.17 -8.29
CA GLU A 41 32.93 8.14 -7.21
C GLU A 41 32.48 9.55 -7.62
N ASP A 42 32.66 9.91 -8.88
CA ASP A 42 32.37 11.24 -9.44
C ASP A 42 30.88 11.47 -9.78
N ARG A 43 30.13 10.41 -10.16
CA ARG A 43 28.74 10.49 -10.60
C ARG A 43 27.82 9.43 -9.96
N PRO A 44 27.77 9.29 -8.64
CA PRO A 44 26.96 8.26 -7.98
C PRO A 44 25.46 8.47 -8.14
N GLY A 45 25.02 9.73 -8.31
CA GLY A 45 23.62 10.07 -8.55
C GLY A 45 23.13 9.57 -9.91
N ASP A 46 23.92 9.80 -10.96
CA ASP A 46 23.57 9.35 -12.31
C ASP A 46 23.57 7.84 -12.42
N PHE A 47 24.48 7.16 -11.74
CA PHE A 47 24.49 5.72 -11.67
C PHE A 47 23.23 5.14 -11.03
N ASN A 48 22.79 5.70 -9.90
CA ASN A 48 21.54 5.31 -9.26
C ASN A 48 20.34 5.55 -10.18
N GLN A 49 20.27 6.72 -10.83
CA GLN A 49 19.19 7.06 -11.74
C GLN A 49 19.15 6.11 -12.95
N ALA A 50 20.29 5.83 -13.55
CA ALA A 50 20.40 4.89 -14.66
C ALA A 50 19.92 3.49 -14.32
N LEU A 51 20.21 2.99 -13.11
CA LEU A 51 19.72 1.70 -12.62
C LEU A 51 18.20 1.67 -12.45
N ILE A 52 17.63 2.74 -11.89
CA ILE A 52 16.18 2.88 -11.70
C ILE A 52 15.49 2.92 -13.07
N GLU A 53 16.00 3.72 -14.00
CA GLU A 53 15.46 3.85 -15.36
C GLU A 53 15.59 2.56 -16.16
N LEU A 54 16.72 1.87 -16.09
CA LEU A 54 16.90 0.57 -16.71
C LEU A 54 15.82 -0.43 -16.24
N GLY A 55 15.53 -0.41 -14.94
CA GLY A 55 14.44 -1.22 -14.36
C GLY A 55 13.06 -0.76 -14.84
N ALA A 56 12.82 0.53 -14.97
CA ALA A 56 11.51 1.06 -15.35
C ALA A 56 11.18 0.89 -16.84
N THR A 57 12.19 0.99 -17.72
CA THR A 57 11.99 1.09 -19.17
C THR A 57 12.42 -0.12 -19.98
N VAL A 58 13.45 -0.82 -19.56
CA VAL A 58 14.04 -1.97 -20.29
C VAL A 58 13.78 -3.28 -19.54
N CYS A 59 14.28 -3.38 -18.30
CA CYS A 59 14.14 -4.58 -17.47
C CYS A 59 12.81 -4.54 -16.70
N VAL A 60 11.69 -4.44 -17.40
CA VAL A 60 10.36 -4.19 -16.83
C VAL A 60 9.85 -5.32 -15.92
N PRO A 61 8.94 -5.00 -14.94
CA PRO A 61 8.41 -5.98 -14.00
C PRO A 61 7.32 -6.88 -14.57
N ASN A 62 6.59 -6.39 -15.58
CA ASN A 62 5.45 -7.07 -16.17
C ASN A 62 5.62 -7.18 -17.67
N GLY A 63 5.28 -8.33 -18.24
CA GLY A 63 5.48 -8.63 -19.65
C GLY A 63 6.94 -8.97 -19.97
N GLN A 64 7.27 -8.98 -21.25
CA GLN A 64 8.60 -9.35 -21.75
C GLN A 64 9.56 -8.16 -21.60
N PRO A 65 10.68 -8.28 -20.88
CA PRO A 65 11.72 -7.25 -20.86
C PRO A 65 12.39 -7.10 -22.23
N LEU A 66 12.86 -5.89 -22.50
CA LEU A 66 13.55 -5.54 -23.76
C LEU A 66 15.04 -5.92 -23.68
N CYS A 67 15.34 -7.21 -23.55
CA CYS A 67 16.69 -7.70 -23.31
C CYS A 67 17.66 -7.36 -24.46
N ASP A 68 17.18 -7.35 -25.70
CA ASP A 68 17.98 -6.99 -26.89
C ASP A 68 18.38 -5.50 -26.92
N GLN A 69 17.72 -4.66 -26.11
CA GLN A 69 18.04 -3.24 -25.95
C GLN A 69 18.78 -2.95 -24.65
N CYS A 70 19.07 -3.99 -23.85
CA CYS A 70 19.70 -3.87 -22.56
C CYS A 70 21.22 -3.69 -22.72
N PRO A 71 21.84 -2.64 -22.13
CA PRO A 71 23.31 -2.48 -22.20
C PRO A 71 24.08 -3.62 -21.49
N TRP A 72 23.39 -4.48 -20.75
CA TRP A 72 23.98 -5.61 -20.02
C TRP A 72 23.57 -6.98 -20.55
N ASP A 73 23.01 -7.07 -21.76
CA ASP A 73 22.60 -8.33 -22.39
C ASP A 73 23.71 -9.38 -22.38
N THR A 74 24.94 -8.95 -22.75
CA THR A 74 26.13 -9.82 -22.84
C THR A 74 26.68 -10.32 -21.51
N VAL A 75 26.28 -9.69 -20.38
CA VAL A 75 26.75 -10.09 -19.03
C VAL A 75 25.61 -10.52 -18.11
N CYS A 76 24.36 -10.36 -18.55
CA CYS A 76 23.19 -10.71 -17.77
C CYS A 76 23.02 -12.22 -17.64
N LYS A 77 23.13 -12.74 -16.42
CA LYS A 77 23.04 -14.18 -16.16
C LYS A 77 21.63 -14.70 -16.44
N ALA A 78 20.58 -13.99 -16.02
CA ALA A 78 19.21 -14.41 -16.25
C ALA A 78 18.86 -14.48 -17.73
N TYR A 79 19.42 -13.62 -18.59
CA TYR A 79 19.20 -13.67 -20.03
C TYR A 79 19.91 -14.85 -20.66
N LYS A 80 21.17 -15.11 -20.27
CA LYS A 80 21.97 -16.23 -20.79
C LYS A 80 21.45 -17.61 -20.40
N GLU A 81 20.86 -17.71 -19.22
CA GLU A 81 20.43 -18.99 -18.63
C GLU A 81 18.91 -19.18 -18.67
N ASP A 82 18.17 -18.31 -19.38
CA ASP A 82 16.71 -18.36 -19.52
C ASP A 82 15.96 -18.31 -18.17
N LEU A 83 16.43 -17.44 -17.24
CA LEU A 83 15.88 -17.27 -15.91
C LEU A 83 15.03 -16.01 -15.77
N ILE A 84 14.73 -15.29 -16.85
CA ILE A 84 14.03 -13.99 -16.83
C ILE A 84 12.67 -14.09 -16.13
N ASP A 85 11.90 -15.13 -16.40
CA ASP A 85 10.56 -15.31 -15.84
C ASP A 85 10.60 -15.84 -14.39
N GLN A 86 11.72 -16.41 -13.98
CA GLN A 86 11.92 -16.95 -12.63
C GLN A 86 12.45 -15.88 -11.67
N LEU A 87 13.08 -14.81 -12.21
CA LEU A 87 13.71 -13.75 -11.41
C LEU A 87 13.05 -12.40 -11.64
N PRO A 88 12.90 -11.60 -10.59
CA PRO A 88 13.36 -11.84 -9.21
C PRO A 88 12.42 -12.75 -8.41
N VAL A 89 12.95 -13.51 -7.47
CA VAL A 89 12.15 -14.26 -6.51
C VAL A 89 11.51 -13.32 -5.51
N LYS A 90 10.21 -13.51 -5.27
CA LYS A 90 9.42 -12.78 -4.29
C LYS A 90 8.54 -13.75 -3.52
N THR A 91 8.74 -13.84 -2.23
CA THR A 91 7.80 -14.58 -1.37
C THR A 91 6.41 -13.94 -1.46
N PRO A 92 5.35 -14.71 -1.70
CA PRO A 92 3.99 -14.18 -1.70
C PRO A 92 3.70 -13.43 -0.41
N LYS A 93 3.17 -12.21 -0.52
CA LYS A 93 2.75 -11.46 0.66
C LYS A 93 1.63 -12.23 1.35
N LYS A 94 1.65 -12.26 2.69
CA LYS A 94 0.51 -12.76 3.46
C LYS A 94 -0.76 -12.01 3.03
N ALA A 95 -1.89 -12.74 2.97
CA ALA A 95 -3.17 -12.12 2.73
C ALA A 95 -3.40 -10.98 3.74
N ARG A 96 -3.96 -9.85 3.26
CA ARG A 96 -4.31 -8.76 4.15
C ARG A 96 -5.46 -9.20 5.08
N ARG A 97 -5.42 -8.73 6.32
CA ARG A 97 -6.56 -8.86 7.22
C ARG A 97 -7.66 -7.93 6.71
N ILE A 98 -8.87 -8.46 6.54
CA ILE A 98 -10.04 -7.66 6.19
C ILE A 98 -10.69 -7.19 7.48
N GLU A 99 -10.89 -5.89 7.60
CA GLU A 99 -11.62 -5.24 8.68
C GLU A 99 -12.84 -4.56 8.11
N HIS A 100 -13.97 -4.80 8.73
CA HIS A 100 -15.23 -4.16 8.37
C HIS A 100 -15.46 -2.95 9.27
N LYS A 101 -15.90 -1.85 8.66
CA LYS A 101 -16.26 -0.63 9.39
C LYS A 101 -17.62 -0.13 8.95
N THR A 102 -18.42 0.30 9.91
CA THR A 102 -19.63 1.08 9.66
C THR A 102 -19.33 2.53 10.01
N VAL A 103 -19.51 3.44 9.06
CA VAL A 103 -19.16 4.86 9.18
C VAL A 103 -20.44 5.67 9.19
N PHE A 104 -20.56 6.61 10.15
CA PHE A 104 -21.69 7.50 10.30
C PHE A 104 -21.29 8.93 9.91
N LEU A 105 -22.02 9.48 8.94
CA LEU A 105 -21.93 10.89 8.55
C LEU A 105 -23.06 11.63 9.29
N LEU A 106 -22.74 12.11 10.49
CA LEU A 106 -23.70 12.85 11.32
C LEU A 106 -23.72 14.31 10.87
N GLU A 107 -24.83 14.74 10.30
CA GLU A 107 -24.98 16.07 9.71
C GLU A 107 -26.05 16.87 10.48
N CYS A 108 -25.70 18.09 10.89
CA CYS A 108 -26.60 19.06 11.51
C CYS A 108 -26.24 20.48 11.08
N ASN A 109 -27.22 21.23 10.54
CA ASN A 109 -27.03 22.66 10.20
C ASN A 109 -25.74 22.96 9.40
N ASP A 110 -25.51 22.24 8.32
CA ASP A 110 -24.30 22.34 7.47
C ASP A 110 -22.97 21.98 8.17
N GLN A 111 -23.04 21.36 9.34
CA GLN A 111 -21.87 20.82 10.07
C GLN A 111 -21.88 19.31 10.00
N ILE A 112 -20.69 18.72 10.13
CA ILE A 112 -20.52 17.27 10.15
C ILE A 112 -19.65 16.90 11.34
N ALA A 113 -20.05 15.85 12.07
CA ALA A 113 -19.30 15.39 13.22
C ALA A 113 -18.03 14.66 12.80
N ILE A 114 -16.94 15.00 13.43
CA ILE A 114 -15.65 14.30 13.35
C ILE A 114 -15.04 14.17 14.74
N HIS A 115 -14.26 13.13 14.95
CA HIS A 115 -13.46 12.98 16.17
C HIS A 115 -12.02 12.62 15.84
N LYS A 116 -11.14 12.81 16.81
CA LYS A 116 -9.72 12.50 16.67
C LYS A 116 -9.45 11.06 17.08
N ARG A 117 -8.77 10.30 16.22
CA ARG A 117 -8.30 8.94 16.55
C ARG A 117 -7.32 8.97 17.72
N GLY A 118 -7.30 7.89 18.47
CA GLY A 118 -6.33 7.71 19.55
C GLY A 118 -4.86 7.76 19.06
N ASP A 119 -3.95 7.87 20.01
CA ASP A 119 -2.51 8.05 19.76
C ASP A 119 -1.79 6.79 19.26
N LYS A 120 -2.49 5.65 19.13
CA LYS A 120 -1.92 4.36 18.71
C LYS A 120 -2.77 3.73 17.61
N GLY A 121 -2.11 2.89 16.80
CA GLY A 121 -2.76 2.15 15.73
C GLY A 121 -2.68 2.82 14.37
N LEU A 122 -3.45 2.32 13.42
CA LEU A 122 -3.47 2.79 12.05
C LEU A 122 -4.11 4.18 11.97
N LEU A 123 -3.44 5.12 11.30
CA LEU A 123 -3.85 6.52 11.16
C LEU A 123 -4.03 7.24 12.52
N ALA A 124 -3.21 6.90 13.52
CA ALA A 124 -3.24 7.51 14.85
C ALA A 124 -3.17 9.05 14.78
N GLY A 125 -3.98 9.72 15.60
CA GLY A 125 -4.02 11.18 15.71
C GLY A 125 -4.67 11.91 14.54
N LEU A 126 -5.14 11.23 13.49
CA LEU A 126 -5.92 11.83 12.41
C LEU A 126 -7.40 11.98 12.81
N TRP A 127 -8.09 12.87 12.12
CA TRP A 127 -9.54 13.06 12.27
C TRP A 127 -10.30 12.06 11.42
N GLU A 128 -11.41 11.54 11.95
CA GLU A 128 -12.29 10.61 11.25
C GLU A 128 -13.77 10.87 11.59
N PHE A 129 -14.66 10.36 10.74
CA PHE A 129 -16.07 10.28 11.05
C PHE A 129 -16.33 9.24 12.15
N PRO A 130 -17.37 9.41 12.98
CA PRO A 130 -17.84 8.37 13.89
C PRO A 130 -17.98 7.04 13.17
N ASN A 131 -17.42 5.98 13.75
CA ASN A 131 -17.44 4.67 13.11
C ASN A 131 -17.33 3.53 14.11
N GLU A 132 -17.82 2.35 13.70
CA GLU A 132 -17.72 1.11 14.44
C GLU A 132 -16.85 0.10 13.68
N ASP A 133 -16.02 -0.63 14.41
CA ASP A 133 -15.12 -1.66 13.87
C ASP A 133 -15.87 -3.00 13.61
N LYS A 134 -17.07 -2.90 13.04
CA LYS A 134 -17.90 -4.03 12.63
C LYS A 134 -18.74 -3.68 11.41
N LYS A 135 -19.19 -4.71 10.70
CA LYS A 135 -20.26 -4.56 9.70
C LYS A 135 -21.59 -4.64 10.43
N MET A 136 -22.29 -3.53 10.50
CA MET A 136 -23.60 -3.42 11.12
C MET A 136 -24.70 -3.75 10.14
N ASP A 137 -25.72 -4.44 10.60
CA ASP A 137 -27.00 -4.60 9.90
C ASP A 137 -28.01 -3.53 10.32
N ALA A 138 -29.24 -3.62 9.86
CA ALA A 138 -30.27 -2.60 10.14
C ALA A 138 -30.67 -2.57 11.63
N GLU A 139 -30.59 -3.67 12.32
CA GLU A 139 -30.92 -3.80 13.74
C GLU A 139 -29.79 -3.22 14.60
N ASP A 140 -28.54 -3.59 14.33
CA ASP A 140 -27.35 -2.99 14.92
C ASP A 140 -27.35 -1.45 14.81
N ILE A 141 -27.74 -0.90 13.64
CA ILE A 141 -27.79 0.54 13.41
C ILE A 141 -28.85 1.20 14.28
N LYS A 142 -30.02 0.60 14.42
CA LYS A 142 -31.07 1.12 15.29
C LYS A 142 -30.66 1.11 16.76
N GLU A 143 -29.99 0.04 17.23
CA GLU A 143 -29.46 -0.04 18.58
C GLU A 143 -28.40 1.05 18.80
N TRP A 144 -27.47 1.21 17.86
CA TRP A 144 -26.44 2.24 17.92
C TRP A 144 -27.05 3.65 17.98
N MET A 145 -28.08 3.92 17.16
CA MET A 145 -28.80 5.19 17.17
C MET A 145 -29.48 5.44 18.52
N ALA A 146 -30.09 4.40 19.12
CA ALA A 146 -30.73 4.50 20.45
C ALA A 146 -29.71 4.74 21.55
N GLU A 147 -28.56 4.06 21.56
CA GLU A 147 -27.47 4.25 22.52
C GLU A 147 -26.91 5.69 22.49
N HIS A 148 -26.99 6.35 21.34
CA HIS A 148 -26.52 7.73 21.16
C HIS A 148 -27.65 8.77 21.19
N HIS A 149 -28.86 8.40 21.61
CA HIS A 149 -30.04 9.28 21.71
C HIS A 149 -30.45 9.93 20.38
N MET A 150 -30.30 9.18 19.28
CA MET A 150 -30.61 9.63 17.91
C MET A 150 -31.73 8.82 17.24
N GLU A 151 -32.66 8.25 18.03
CA GLU A 151 -33.71 7.33 17.53
C GLU A 151 -34.60 7.96 16.46
N ASP A 152 -34.84 9.27 16.57
CA ASP A 152 -35.74 10.01 15.66
C ASP A 152 -35.01 10.54 14.41
N ALA A 153 -33.68 10.39 14.35
CA ALA A 153 -32.90 10.93 13.24
C ALA A 153 -33.11 10.14 11.93
N LYS A 154 -33.18 10.87 10.83
CA LYS A 154 -33.32 10.27 9.49
C LYS A 154 -32.02 9.67 9.03
N THR A 155 -32.01 8.35 8.83
CA THR A 155 -30.84 7.60 8.37
C THR A 155 -31.03 7.09 6.94
N LYS A 156 -30.02 7.27 6.11
CA LYS A 156 -30.00 6.73 4.73
C LYS A 156 -28.62 6.13 4.41
N ALA A 157 -28.58 5.12 3.55
CA ALA A 157 -27.30 4.57 3.07
C ALA A 157 -26.50 5.65 2.31
N ALA A 158 -25.23 5.87 2.68
CA ALA A 158 -24.31 6.80 2.04
C ALA A 158 -23.35 6.11 1.07
N GLY A 159 -23.43 4.76 0.99
CA GLY A 159 -22.63 3.97 0.06
C GLY A 159 -21.63 3.04 0.73
N LYS A 160 -20.75 2.47 -0.10
CA LYS A 160 -19.69 1.55 0.35
C LYS A 160 -18.36 2.05 -0.15
N GLY A 161 -17.33 1.86 0.66
CA GLY A 161 -15.95 2.19 0.32
C GLY A 161 -14.99 1.07 0.68
N LYS A 162 -13.83 1.11 0.04
CA LYS A 162 -12.73 0.18 0.33
C LYS A 162 -11.43 0.96 0.35
N HIS A 163 -10.62 0.71 1.38
CA HIS A 163 -9.26 1.24 1.43
C HIS A 163 -8.25 0.13 1.75
N ILE A 164 -7.12 0.16 1.03
CA ILE A 164 -6.11 -0.89 1.10
C ILE A 164 -4.82 -0.31 1.68
N PHE A 165 -4.44 -0.81 2.86
CA PHE A 165 -3.15 -0.57 3.49
C PHE A 165 -2.18 -1.73 3.21
N SER A 166 -0.95 -1.63 3.68
CA SER A 166 0.09 -2.66 3.47
C SER A 166 -0.33 -4.03 4.02
N HIS A 167 -0.98 -4.09 5.18
CA HIS A 167 -1.26 -5.31 5.95
C HIS A 167 -2.74 -5.49 6.32
N VAL A 168 -3.57 -4.48 6.07
CA VAL A 168 -5.02 -4.52 6.34
C VAL A 168 -5.79 -3.89 5.18
N GLU A 169 -7.03 -4.32 5.01
CA GLU A 169 -7.97 -3.81 4.02
C GLU A 169 -9.27 -3.47 4.74
N TRP A 170 -9.67 -2.19 4.67
CA TRP A 170 -10.95 -1.75 5.24
C TRP A 170 -12.06 -1.85 4.22
N HIS A 171 -13.13 -2.54 4.60
CA HIS A 171 -14.40 -2.57 3.90
C HIS A 171 -15.41 -1.73 4.68
N MET A 172 -15.76 -0.58 4.15
CA MET A 172 -16.57 0.41 4.83
C MET A 172 -18.00 0.45 4.25
N THR A 173 -18.99 0.58 5.13
CA THR A 173 -20.37 0.90 4.77
C THR A 173 -20.73 2.20 5.45
N GLY A 174 -21.17 3.21 4.67
CA GLY A 174 -21.50 4.54 5.17
C GLY A 174 -23.00 4.72 5.32
N TYR A 175 -23.39 5.43 6.37
CA TYR A 175 -24.75 5.91 6.64
C TYR A 175 -24.73 7.40 6.92
N ALA A 176 -25.55 8.16 6.23
CA ALA A 176 -25.80 9.57 6.53
C ALA A 176 -26.95 9.68 7.51
N VAL A 177 -26.74 10.42 8.57
CA VAL A 177 -27.70 10.66 9.67
C VAL A 177 -27.94 12.13 9.76
N SER A 178 -29.17 12.57 9.51
CA SER A 178 -29.57 13.98 9.62
C SER A 178 -30.15 14.26 10.99
N LEU A 179 -29.51 15.17 11.74
CA LEU A 179 -29.89 15.60 13.08
C LEU A 179 -30.55 16.98 13.02
N GLU A 180 -31.53 17.21 13.88
CA GLU A 180 -32.19 18.52 14.00
C GLU A 180 -31.47 19.45 15.01
N GLU A 181 -30.78 18.88 15.98
CA GLU A 181 -30.03 19.59 17.02
C GLU A 181 -28.58 19.10 17.13
N THR A 182 -27.67 19.96 17.60
CA THR A 182 -26.23 19.67 17.73
C THR A 182 -25.86 18.95 19.02
N ASP A 183 -26.77 18.81 19.96
CA ASP A 183 -26.50 18.21 21.28
C ASP A 183 -26.08 16.73 21.22
N HIS A 184 -26.20 16.11 20.06
CA HIS A 184 -25.83 14.71 19.78
C HIS A 184 -24.55 14.55 18.91
N MET A 185 -23.82 15.64 18.64
CA MET A 185 -22.62 15.64 17.80
C MET A 185 -21.31 15.61 18.59
#